data_79a4ba7892ccb79b93d4213034a98c41
#
_entry.id   79a4ba7892ccb79b93d4213034a98c41
#
_cell.length_a   1.000
_cell.length_b   1.000
_cell.length_c   1.000
_cell.angle_alpha   90.00
_cell.angle_beta   90.00
_cell.angle_gamma   90.00
#
_symmetry.space_group_name_H-M   'P 1'
#
loop_
_entity.id
_entity.type
_entity.pdbx_description
1 polymer ?
#
loop_
_entity_poly.entity_id
_entity_poly.type
_entity_poly.pdbx_seq_one_letter_code
_entity_poly.pdbx_strand_id
1 'polypeptide(L)'
;MKKLKVFSISAILIAICCSFLFSASVSAASKKRNKFDHKPSGNIYYYDENGHTVKGLVTIRGKKYYFNEKGIQQNGWQKIKGDYYFFQIRNGCYASMVTSQRVNGIYLTKSGKARYNSEEKRKLNLMVTANQVMRRVTIRNMSKPEKLWRCYLKAVSYGYGGTGNDYD
;
A
#
# COMPACT_ATOMS: atom_id res chain seq x y z
N MET A 1 -46.84 65.32 -4.42
CA MET A 1 -45.87 65.08 -3.33
C MET A 1 -45.50 63.59 -3.36
N LYS A 2 -44.30 63.21 -3.92
CA LYS A 2 -43.83 61.84 -3.99
C LYS A 2 -43.18 61.45 -2.66
N LYS A 3 -43.78 60.51 -1.94
CA LYS A 3 -43.18 59.93 -0.73
C LYS A 3 -41.96 59.02 -1.13
N LEU A 4 -40.77 59.46 -0.83
CA LEU A 4 -39.56 58.72 -0.97
C LEU A 4 -39.55 57.58 0.09
N LYS A 5 -39.58 56.32 -0.34
CA LYS A 5 -39.45 55.20 0.59
C LYS A 5 -37.99 55.11 1.02
N VAL A 6 -37.74 55.49 2.24
CA VAL A 6 -36.45 55.30 2.89
C VAL A 6 -36.32 53.79 3.18
N PHE A 7 -35.67 53.06 2.26
CA PHE A 7 -35.23 51.71 2.58
C PHE A 7 -34.11 51.80 3.62
N SER A 8 -34.37 51.25 4.76
CA SER A 8 -33.48 51.29 5.92
C SER A 8 -32.06 50.81 5.55
N ILE A 9 -31.11 51.69 5.81
CA ILE A 9 -29.66 51.43 5.66
C ILE A 9 -29.23 50.17 6.42
N SER A 10 -29.97 49.78 7.44
CA SER A 10 -29.74 48.54 8.21
C SER A 10 -29.93 47.25 7.38
N ALA A 11 -30.86 47.24 6.41
CA ALA A 11 -31.04 46.04 5.57
C ALA A 11 -29.87 45.80 4.60
N ILE A 12 -29.22 46.85 4.13
CA ILE A 12 -28.03 46.77 3.26
C ILE A 12 -26.80 46.39 4.05
N LEU A 13 -26.64 46.86 5.28
CA LEU A 13 -25.57 46.48 6.18
C LEU A 13 -25.63 45.00 6.59
N ILE A 14 -26.82 44.46 6.82
CA ILE A 14 -27.00 43.04 7.14
C ILE A 14 -26.64 42.15 5.95
N ALA A 15 -26.98 42.54 4.71
CA ALA A 15 -26.62 41.79 3.50
C ALA A 15 -25.12 41.78 3.24
N ILE A 16 -24.41 42.85 3.56
CA ILE A 16 -22.94 42.93 3.43
C ILE A 16 -22.23 42.14 4.54
N CYS A 17 -22.73 42.10 5.77
CA CYS A 17 -22.20 41.28 6.85
C CYS A 17 -22.36 39.77 6.58
N CYS A 18 -23.45 39.32 5.98
CA CYS A 18 -23.67 37.91 5.65
C CYS A 18 -22.73 37.40 4.54
N SER A 19 -22.27 38.28 3.63
CA SER A 19 -21.32 37.90 2.59
C SER A 19 -19.87 37.73 3.09
N PHE A 20 -19.52 38.29 4.25
CA PHE A 20 -18.21 38.15 4.86
C PHE A 20 -18.04 36.92 5.78
N LEU A 21 -19.15 36.29 6.19
CA LEU A 21 -19.10 35.13 7.10
C LEU A 21 -18.95 33.77 6.36
N PHE A 22 -19.00 33.75 5.04
CA PHE A 22 -18.73 32.53 4.25
C PHE A 22 -17.32 32.50 3.70
N SER A 23 -16.33 32.95 4.49
CA SER A 23 -14.99 32.49 4.34
C SER A 23 -14.95 31.05 4.87
N ALA A 24 -15.48 30.11 4.09
CA ALA A 24 -15.16 28.72 4.28
C ALA A 24 -13.64 28.63 4.26
N SER A 25 -13.01 28.48 5.41
CA SER A 25 -11.65 28.02 5.51
C SER A 25 -11.61 26.64 4.85
N VAL A 26 -11.41 26.63 3.55
CA VAL A 26 -10.92 25.45 2.86
C VAL A 26 -9.56 25.21 3.50
N SER A 27 -9.58 24.42 4.57
CA SER A 27 -8.38 23.83 5.11
C SER A 27 -7.80 23.01 3.95
N ALA A 28 -6.90 23.63 3.20
CA ALA A 28 -6.11 22.94 2.19
C ALA A 28 -5.32 21.90 2.96
N ALA A 29 -5.88 20.68 3.03
CA ALA A 29 -5.20 19.54 3.61
C ALA A 29 -3.81 19.50 2.98
N SER A 30 -2.77 19.78 3.78
CA SER A 30 -1.40 19.90 3.31
C SER A 30 -1.07 18.66 2.48
N LYS A 31 -0.91 18.84 1.17
CA LYS A 31 -0.68 17.74 0.23
C LYS A 31 0.60 17.02 0.66
N LYS A 32 0.49 15.74 1.01
CA LYS A 32 1.64 14.92 1.41
C LYS A 32 2.61 14.85 0.23
N ARG A 33 3.88 15.20 0.44
CA ARG A 33 4.93 15.20 -0.58
C ARG A 33 6.20 14.57 -0.06
N ASN A 34 6.93 13.86 -0.90
CA ASN A 34 8.22 13.22 -0.61
C ASN A 34 8.23 12.43 0.70
N LYS A 35 7.12 11.73 1.01
CA LYS A 35 6.98 11.00 2.27
C LYS A 35 6.16 9.73 2.18
N PHE A 36 6.52 8.80 3.04
CA PHE A 36 5.71 7.62 3.30
C PHE A 36 4.48 7.99 4.14
N ASP A 37 3.38 7.30 3.88
CA ASP A 37 2.13 7.44 4.61
C ASP A 37 1.63 6.07 5.07
N HIS A 38 1.50 5.90 6.37
CA HIS A 38 0.98 4.70 7.00
C HIS A 38 -0.52 4.88 7.26
N LYS A 39 -1.33 4.03 6.65
CA LYS A 39 -2.77 4.02 6.89
C LYS A 39 -3.14 3.13 8.09
N PRO A 40 -4.25 3.39 8.77
CA PRO A 40 -4.74 2.53 9.86
C PRO A 40 -4.92 1.06 9.44
N SER A 41 -5.25 0.81 8.17
CA SER A 41 -5.31 -0.54 7.58
C SER A 41 -3.96 -1.27 7.51
N GLY A 42 -2.86 -0.62 7.88
CA GLY A 42 -1.49 -1.12 7.76
C GLY A 42 -0.90 -0.99 6.35
N ASN A 43 -1.64 -0.43 5.40
CA ASN A 43 -1.11 -0.15 4.07
C ASN A 43 -0.16 1.05 4.13
N ILE A 44 0.93 0.98 3.35
CA ILE A 44 1.93 2.04 3.25
C ILE A 44 1.95 2.53 1.81
N TYR A 45 1.88 3.85 1.65
CA TYR A 45 2.01 4.57 0.40
C TYR A 45 3.24 5.47 0.44
N TYR A 46 3.73 5.87 -0.72
CA TYR A 46 4.70 6.96 -0.85
C TYR A 46 4.12 8.00 -1.79
N TYR A 47 4.20 9.25 -1.39
CA TYR A 47 3.83 10.39 -2.22
C TYR A 47 5.08 11.04 -2.78
N ASP A 48 5.11 11.27 -4.09
CA ASP A 48 6.17 11.98 -4.80
C ASP A 48 6.18 13.49 -4.46
N GLU A 49 7.04 14.24 -5.12
CA GLU A 49 7.15 15.70 -4.96
C GLU A 49 5.89 16.45 -5.37
N ASN A 50 5.09 15.89 -6.29
CA ASN A 50 3.81 16.44 -6.73
C ASN A 50 2.64 16.00 -5.84
N GLY A 51 2.90 15.11 -4.87
CA GLY A 51 1.91 14.54 -3.97
C GLY A 51 1.02 13.48 -4.64
N HIS A 52 1.53 12.79 -5.66
CA HIS A 52 0.89 11.62 -6.23
C HIS A 52 1.46 10.34 -5.61
N THR A 53 0.63 9.32 -5.48
CA THR A 53 1.11 8.00 -5.02
C THR A 53 1.92 7.34 -6.13
N VAL A 54 3.10 6.80 -5.77
CA VAL A 54 3.97 6.09 -6.70
C VAL A 54 3.52 4.64 -6.88
N LYS A 55 3.86 4.05 -8.03
CA LYS A 55 3.58 2.66 -8.41
C LYS A 55 4.81 2.01 -9.01
N GLY A 56 4.86 0.68 -8.99
CA GLY A 56 5.97 -0.08 -9.56
C GLY A 56 7.24 -0.04 -8.71
N LEU A 57 8.37 -0.25 -9.35
CA LEU A 57 9.70 -0.25 -8.73
C LEU A 57 10.24 1.18 -8.71
N VAL A 58 10.43 1.73 -7.52
CA VAL A 58 10.81 3.15 -7.32
C VAL A 58 12.03 3.24 -6.40
N THR A 59 12.96 4.13 -6.73
CA THR A 59 14.11 4.46 -5.87
C THR A 59 13.77 5.67 -5.01
N ILE A 60 13.84 5.51 -3.69
CA ILE A 60 13.59 6.57 -2.72
C ILE A 60 14.79 6.63 -1.78
N ARG A 61 15.46 7.76 -1.75
CA ARG A 61 16.66 7.99 -0.91
C ARG A 61 17.69 6.85 -1.05
N GLY A 62 18.01 6.46 -2.29
CA GLY A 62 19.00 5.44 -2.62
C GLY A 62 18.56 3.99 -2.39
N LYS A 63 17.38 3.72 -1.87
CA LYS A 63 16.82 2.38 -1.68
C LYS A 63 15.68 2.12 -2.64
N LYS A 64 15.59 0.89 -3.17
CA LYS A 64 14.51 0.49 -4.08
C LYS A 64 13.34 -0.10 -3.29
N TYR A 65 12.13 0.28 -3.67
CA TYR A 65 10.86 -0.17 -3.10
C TYR A 65 9.91 -0.60 -4.22
N TYR A 66 8.97 -1.46 -3.91
CA TYR A 66 7.95 -1.87 -4.87
C TYR A 66 6.55 -1.52 -4.34
N PHE A 67 5.77 -0.85 -5.18
CA PHE A 67 4.38 -0.51 -4.94
C PHE A 67 3.51 -1.16 -6.01
N ASN A 68 2.40 -1.77 -5.60
CA ASN A 68 1.46 -2.38 -6.55
C ASN A 68 0.66 -1.31 -7.33
N GLU A 69 -0.22 -1.75 -8.22
CA GLU A 69 -1.08 -0.87 -9.03
C GLU A 69 -2.01 0.05 -8.21
N LYS A 70 -2.26 -0.29 -6.95
CA LYS A 70 -3.00 0.56 -6.00
C LYS A 70 -2.09 1.51 -5.21
N GLY A 71 -0.79 1.59 -5.53
CA GLY A 71 0.21 2.39 -4.82
C GLY A 71 0.57 1.84 -3.43
N ILE A 72 0.21 0.60 -3.09
CA ILE A 72 0.48 -0.01 -1.79
C ILE A 72 1.86 -0.67 -1.83
N GLN A 73 2.74 -0.32 -0.87
CA GLN A 73 4.06 -0.91 -0.72
C GLN A 73 3.97 -2.42 -0.52
N GLN A 74 4.79 -3.16 -1.28
CA GLN A 74 4.89 -4.61 -1.22
C GLN A 74 6.13 -5.04 -0.43
N ASN A 75 6.04 -6.21 0.22
CA ASN A 75 7.15 -6.87 0.93
C ASN A 75 7.17 -8.36 0.57
N GLY A 76 8.24 -9.06 1.00
CA GLY A 76 8.44 -10.47 0.66
C GLY A 76 8.84 -10.66 -0.79
N TRP A 77 8.70 -11.89 -1.28
CA TRP A 77 8.97 -12.23 -2.67
C TRP A 77 7.94 -11.61 -3.62
N GLN A 78 8.41 -10.95 -4.66
CA GLN A 78 7.61 -10.34 -5.71
C GLN A 78 8.12 -10.77 -7.09
N LYS A 79 7.21 -11.05 -8.01
CA LYS A 79 7.52 -11.26 -9.43
C LYS A 79 7.19 -9.97 -10.19
N ILE A 80 8.21 -9.34 -10.78
CA ILE A 80 8.09 -8.05 -11.45
C ILE A 80 8.67 -8.20 -12.86
N LYS A 81 7.86 -8.04 -13.89
CA LYS A 81 8.26 -8.19 -15.31
C LYS A 81 9.02 -9.49 -15.59
N GLY A 82 8.58 -10.60 -14.97
CA GLY A 82 9.18 -11.93 -15.17
C GLY A 82 10.30 -12.29 -14.19
N ASP A 83 11.00 -11.34 -13.60
CA ASP A 83 12.07 -11.52 -12.62
C ASP A 83 11.53 -11.57 -11.19
N TYR A 84 12.27 -12.26 -10.29
CA TYR A 84 11.93 -12.33 -8.87
C TYR A 84 12.85 -11.44 -8.05
N TYR A 85 12.25 -10.74 -7.08
CA TYR A 85 12.89 -9.82 -6.15
C TYR A 85 12.39 -10.06 -4.74
N PHE A 86 13.17 -9.71 -3.74
CA PHE A 86 12.75 -9.77 -2.35
C PHE A 86 12.84 -8.40 -1.69
N PHE A 87 11.75 -8.03 -0.99
CA PHE A 87 11.67 -6.77 -0.25
C PHE A 87 11.49 -7.06 1.22
N GLN A 88 12.48 -6.65 2.03
CA GLN A 88 12.51 -6.93 3.45
C GLN A 88 12.21 -5.70 4.28
N ILE A 89 11.29 -5.83 5.23
CA ILE A 89 11.08 -4.83 6.27
C ILE A 89 12.29 -4.89 7.21
N ARG A 90 12.99 -3.77 7.33
CA ARG A 90 14.10 -3.59 8.27
C ARG A 90 13.75 -2.47 9.24
N ASN A 91 14.13 -2.63 10.52
CA ASN A 91 13.91 -1.63 11.57
C ASN A 91 12.45 -1.15 11.67
N GLY A 92 11.51 -2.06 11.49
CA GLY A 92 10.08 -1.81 11.67
C GLY A 92 9.38 -0.93 10.62
N CYS A 93 10.14 -0.39 9.63
CA CYS A 93 9.60 0.64 8.75
C CYS A 93 9.23 0.12 7.35
N TYR A 94 10.12 0.24 6.38
CA TYR A 94 9.77 0.10 4.99
C TYR A 94 10.47 -1.09 4.34
N ALA A 95 9.74 -1.80 3.48
CA ALA A 95 10.26 -2.97 2.80
C ALA A 95 11.15 -2.56 1.62
N SER A 96 12.45 -2.38 1.84
CA SER A 96 13.41 -2.12 0.78
C SER A 96 13.89 -3.40 0.09
N MET A 97 14.30 -3.27 -1.18
CA MET A 97 14.87 -4.37 -1.97
C MET A 97 16.14 -4.91 -1.32
N VAL A 98 16.23 -6.22 -1.29
CA VAL A 98 17.44 -6.95 -0.85
C VAL A 98 18.32 -7.26 -2.05
N THR A 99 19.62 -7.07 -1.90
CA THR A 99 20.62 -7.28 -2.95
C THR A 99 21.85 -7.99 -2.41
N SER A 100 22.62 -8.65 -3.26
CA SER A 100 23.94 -9.25 -2.97
C SER A 100 23.97 -10.20 -1.77
N GLN A 101 22.88 -10.94 -1.52
CA GLN A 101 22.80 -11.93 -0.43
C GLN A 101 21.79 -13.04 -0.74
N ARG A 102 21.75 -14.09 0.09
CA ARG A 102 20.79 -15.17 -0.01
C ARG A 102 19.56 -14.91 0.87
N VAL A 103 18.39 -15.23 0.33
CA VAL A 103 17.10 -15.22 1.06
C VAL A 103 16.40 -16.54 0.76
N ASN A 104 16.04 -17.29 1.78
CA ASN A 104 15.44 -18.64 1.64
C ASN A 104 16.26 -19.57 0.73
N GLY A 105 17.60 -19.48 0.81
CA GLY A 105 18.53 -20.26 -0.03
C GLY A 105 18.82 -19.67 -1.42
N ILE A 106 18.00 -18.75 -1.92
CA ILE A 106 18.08 -18.18 -3.27
C ILE A 106 18.96 -16.94 -3.25
N TYR A 107 19.95 -16.86 -4.15
CA TYR A 107 20.86 -15.73 -4.25
C TYR A 107 20.23 -14.55 -5.00
N LEU A 108 20.32 -13.36 -4.41
CA LEU A 108 19.92 -12.09 -5.01
C LEU A 108 21.18 -11.35 -5.51
N THR A 109 21.18 -11.00 -6.78
CA THR A 109 22.28 -10.27 -7.42
C THR A 109 22.42 -8.83 -6.88
N LYS A 110 23.44 -8.11 -7.30
CA LYS A 110 23.62 -6.68 -7.02
C LYS A 110 22.43 -5.83 -7.52
N SER A 111 21.78 -6.26 -8.62
CA SER A 111 20.57 -5.61 -9.12
C SER A 111 19.29 -6.00 -8.36
N GLY A 112 19.36 -6.95 -7.44
CA GLY A 112 18.24 -7.50 -6.68
C GLY A 112 17.49 -8.65 -7.36
N LYS A 113 17.88 -9.03 -8.59
CA LYS A 113 17.25 -10.15 -9.29
C LYS A 113 17.69 -11.48 -8.65
N ALA A 114 16.74 -12.39 -8.46
CA ALA A 114 17.03 -13.74 -8.01
C ALA A 114 17.75 -14.55 -9.11
N ARG A 115 18.78 -15.32 -8.74
CA ARG A 115 19.35 -16.41 -9.55
C ARG A 115 18.72 -17.72 -9.06
N TYR A 116 18.20 -18.51 -9.98
CA TYR A 116 17.44 -19.73 -9.65
C TYR A 116 17.52 -20.76 -10.77
N ASN A 117 17.44 -22.03 -10.38
CA ASN A 117 17.21 -23.18 -11.27
C ASN A 117 15.70 -23.49 -11.39
N SER A 118 15.34 -24.56 -12.08
CA SER A 118 13.94 -24.95 -12.33
C SER A 118 13.17 -25.30 -11.03
N GLU A 119 13.82 -25.93 -10.06
CA GLU A 119 13.23 -26.26 -8.77
C GLU A 119 13.02 -25.01 -7.92
N GLU A 120 14.04 -24.16 -7.83
CA GLU A 120 13.96 -22.88 -7.12
C GLU A 120 12.91 -21.95 -7.74
N LYS A 121 12.69 -22.01 -9.07
CA LYS A 121 11.61 -21.27 -9.74
C LYS A 121 10.24 -21.70 -9.24
N ARG A 122 10.01 -23.01 -9.03
CA ARG A 122 8.75 -23.51 -8.44
C ARG A 122 8.57 -22.99 -7.01
N LYS A 123 9.62 -23.05 -6.19
CA LYS A 123 9.61 -22.49 -4.82
C LYS A 123 9.30 -20.97 -4.83
N LEU A 124 9.92 -20.21 -5.72
CA LEU A 124 9.68 -18.77 -5.88
C LEU A 124 8.24 -18.48 -6.26
N ASN A 125 7.67 -19.20 -7.22
CA ASN A 125 6.25 -19.04 -7.59
C ASN A 125 5.33 -19.30 -6.39
N LEU A 126 5.59 -20.37 -5.63
CA LEU A 126 4.82 -20.69 -4.43
C LEU A 126 4.93 -19.58 -3.38
N MET A 127 6.15 -19.09 -3.09
CA MET A 127 6.37 -18.01 -2.13
C MET A 127 5.69 -16.69 -2.54
N VAL A 128 5.70 -16.35 -3.84
CA VAL A 128 4.99 -15.17 -4.35
C VAL A 128 3.48 -15.35 -4.17
N THR A 129 2.94 -16.51 -4.53
CA THR A 129 1.50 -16.80 -4.38
C THR A 129 1.08 -16.77 -2.91
N ALA A 130 1.83 -17.44 -2.03
CA ALA A 130 1.57 -17.43 -0.59
C ALA A 130 1.58 -16.01 -0.02
N ASN A 131 2.56 -15.19 -0.42
CA ASN A 131 2.64 -13.79 0.00
C ASN A 131 1.42 -12.98 -0.47
N GLN A 132 0.95 -13.21 -1.70
CA GLN A 132 -0.27 -12.56 -2.21
C GLN A 132 -1.53 -12.97 -1.45
N VAL A 133 -1.69 -14.27 -1.16
CA VAL A 133 -2.81 -14.78 -0.35
C VAL A 133 -2.79 -14.17 1.04
N MET A 134 -1.65 -14.23 1.73
CA MET A 134 -1.51 -13.64 3.06
C MET A 134 -1.91 -12.17 3.09
N ARG A 135 -1.50 -11.39 2.09
CA ARG A 135 -1.84 -9.96 2.01
C ARG A 135 -3.33 -9.70 1.75
N ARG A 136 -4.04 -10.64 1.14
CA ARG A 136 -5.50 -10.53 0.93
C ARG A 136 -6.32 -10.82 2.19
N VAL A 137 -5.84 -11.76 3.00
CA VAL A 137 -6.60 -12.26 4.17
C VAL A 137 -6.15 -11.65 5.48
N THR A 138 -5.01 -10.94 5.50
CA THR A 138 -4.46 -10.32 6.71
C THR A 138 -4.23 -8.82 6.52
N ILE A 139 -4.29 -8.08 7.61
CA ILE A 139 -3.80 -6.70 7.66
C ILE A 139 -2.55 -6.63 8.56
N ARG A 140 -1.74 -5.57 8.38
CA ARG A 140 -0.45 -5.46 9.07
C ARG A 140 -0.57 -5.49 10.59
N ASN A 141 -1.60 -4.86 11.14
CA ASN A 141 -1.81 -4.70 12.59
C ASN A 141 -2.43 -5.92 13.27
N MET A 142 -2.78 -6.98 12.54
CA MET A 142 -3.23 -8.23 13.14
C MET A 142 -2.12 -8.89 13.95
N SER A 143 -2.46 -9.53 15.05
CA SER A 143 -1.57 -10.39 15.81
C SER A 143 -1.11 -11.60 14.99
N LYS A 144 0.00 -12.25 15.41
CA LYS A 144 0.47 -13.47 14.73
C LYS A 144 -0.57 -14.61 14.75
N PRO A 145 -1.24 -14.92 15.88
CA PRO A 145 -2.30 -15.93 15.90
C PRO A 145 -3.45 -15.60 14.97
N GLU A 146 -3.92 -14.35 14.95
CA GLU A 146 -5.00 -13.93 14.06
C GLU A 146 -4.63 -14.05 12.57
N LYS A 147 -3.39 -13.67 12.19
CA LYS A 147 -2.89 -13.89 10.83
C LYS A 147 -2.87 -15.36 10.47
N LEU A 148 -2.38 -16.22 11.34
CA LEU A 148 -2.35 -17.66 11.13
C LEU A 148 -3.76 -18.21 10.95
N TRP A 149 -4.69 -17.85 11.82
CA TRP A 149 -6.08 -18.26 11.75
C TRP A 149 -6.75 -17.84 10.43
N ARG A 150 -6.56 -16.60 10.00
CA ARG A 150 -7.08 -16.11 8.71
C ARG A 150 -6.49 -16.84 7.51
N CYS A 151 -5.20 -17.15 7.54
CA CYS A 151 -4.56 -17.96 6.50
C CYS A 151 -5.11 -19.38 6.48
N TYR A 152 -5.32 -20.00 7.65
CA TYR A 152 -5.94 -21.32 7.78
C TYR A 152 -7.36 -21.31 7.20
N LEU A 153 -8.23 -20.39 7.63
CA LEU A 153 -9.59 -20.28 7.10
C LEU A 153 -9.60 -20.13 5.56
N LYS A 154 -8.65 -19.37 5.02
CA LYS A 154 -8.53 -19.22 3.57
C LYS A 154 -8.06 -20.50 2.89
N ALA A 155 -7.11 -21.21 3.47
CA ALA A 155 -6.67 -22.51 2.95
C ALA A 155 -7.83 -23.53 2.92
N VAL A 156 -8.59 -23.63 4.02
CA VAL A 156 -9.76 -24.52 4.10
C VAL A 156 -10.85 -24.10 3.10
N SER A 157 -11.03 -22.79 2.83
CA SER A 157 -12.05 -22.32 1.88
C SER A 157 -11.78 -22.69 0.41
N TYR A 158 -10.55 -23.08 0.07
CA TYR A 158 -10.25 -23.63 -1.27
C TYR A 158 -10.70 -25.09 -1.42
N GLY A 159 -11.23 -25.69 -0.37
CA GLY A 159 -11.59 -27.10 -0.30
C GLY A 159 -10.33 -27.96 -0.36
N TYR A 160 -10.17 -28.86 0.59
CA TYR A 160 -9.49 -30.10 0.29
C TYR A 160 -10.43 -30.88 -0.64
N GLY A 161 -10.45 -30.50 -1.91
CA GLY A 161 -11.05 -31.29 -2.97
C GLY A 161 -10.16 -32.48 -3.31
N GLY A 162 -9.61 -33.13 -2.30
CA GLY A 162 -9.18 -34.48 -2.40
C GLY A 162 -10.44 -35.32 -2.40
N THR A 163 -10.87 -35.80 -3.57
CA THR A 163 -11.64 -37.02 -3.66
C THR A 163 -10.85 -38.04 -2.85
N GLY A 164 -11.32 -38.33 -1.62
CA GLY A 164 -10.70 -39.28 -0.74
C GLY A 164 -10.81 -40.67 -1.30
N ASN A 165 -9.80 -41.11 -2.07
CA ASN A 165 -9.63 -42.48 -2.55
C ASN A 165 -8.16 -42.84 -2.84
N ASP A 166 -7.17 -42.13 -2.32
CA ASP A 166 -5.77 -42.48 -2.59
C ASP A 166 -4.99 -42.90 -1.30
N TYR A 167 -5.66 -43.61 -0.38
CA TYR A 167 -5.00 -44.32 0.70
C TYR A 167 -5.61 -45.75 0.80
N ASP A 168 -5.30 -46.58 -0.19
CA ASP A 168 -5.29 -48.04 -0.08
C ASP A 168 -3.90 -48.58 -0.44
#